data_b2c5c7158b85d05ca1bac0b7d5417b15
#
_entry.id   b2c5c7158b85d05ca1bac0b7d5417b15
#
_cell.length_a   1.000
_cell.length_b   1.000
_cell.length_c   1.000
_cell.angle_alpha   90.00
_cell.angle_beta   90.00
_cell.angle_gamma   90.00
#
_symmetry.space_group_name_H-M   'P 1'
#
loop_
_entity.id
_entity.type
_entity.pdbx_description
1 polymer ?
#
loop_
_entity_poly.entity_id
_entity_poly.type
_entity_poly.pdbx_seq_one_letter_code
_entity_poly.pdbx_strand_id
1 'polypeptide(L)'
;MEAPAFDAINYKDFDIAEEYHEDWDRFKIWDNVATNPEPLIRAYSMANFPLEEGVLKFNIRVASPPPGTDFPPGVMSSYVFSLKPGDKVRVFGPFGEFFARETENEMVFIGGGAGMAPMRSHIFDQLIRLNSNRKISYWYGARSMKEIFYKEDFEKLAEEHENFSFHIALSDALPEDNWDGLTGFIHQVTQD
;
A
#
# COMPACT_ATOMS: atom_id res chain seq x y z
N MET A 1 -6.28 -4.83 13.06
CA MET A 1 -5.27 -5.86 13.32
C MET A 1 -4.67 -5.62 14.69
N GLU A 2 -4.38 -6.68 15.45
CA GLU A 2 -3.77 -6.61 16.79
C GLU A 2 -2.36 -7.19 16.77
N ALA A 3 -1.40 -6.44 17.31
CA ALA A 3 -0.08 -6.95 17.66
C ALA A 3 -0.09 -7.33 19.15
N PRO A 4 0.37 -8.53 19.53
CA PRO A 4 0.53 -8.89 20.94
C PRO A 4 1.69 -8.10 21.59
N ALA A 5 1.84 -8.21 22.89
CA ALA A 5 3.08 -7.78 23.55
C ALA A 5 4.26 -8.63 23.06
N PHE A 6 5.42 -7.99 22.90
CA PHE A 6 6.69 -8.67 22.58
C PHE A 6 7.89 -7.91 23.14
N ASP A 7 8.94 -8.64 23.51
CA ASP A 7 10.14 -8.07 24.13
C ASP A 7 11.00 -7.34 23.08
N ALA A 8 11.28 -7.99 21.95
CA ALA A 8 12.06 -7.41 20.87
C ALA A 8 11.75 -8.09 19.52
N ILE A 9 11.66 -7.26 18.48
CA ILE A 9 11.66 -7.70 17.09
C ILE A 9 12.83 -6.99 16.41
N ASN A 10 13.83 -7.76 15.98
CA ASN A 10 15.00 -7.25 15.28
C ASN A 10 14.74 -7.20 13.78
N TYR A 11 15.00 -6.09 13.14
CA TYR A 11 14.79 -5.94 11.69
C TYR A 11 15.77 -6.79 10.87
N LYS A 12 16.90 -7.19 11.45
CA LYS A 12 17.86 -8.14 10.83
C LYS A 12 17.27 -9.53 10.58
N ASP A 13 16.15 -9.87 11.27
CA ASP A 13 15.48 -11.16 11.15
C ASP A 13 14.36 -11.14 10.09
N PHE A 14 14.12 -9.99 9.45
CA PHE A 14 13.10 -9.87 8.41
C PHE A 14 13.57 -10.49 7.10
N ASP A 15 12.63 -11.16 6.43
CA ASP A 15 12.80 -11.70 5.09
C ASP A 15 12.44 -10.63 4.06
N ILE A 16 13.43 -9.84 3.66
CA ILE A 16 13.27 -8.71 2.73
C ILE A 16 13.83 -9.11 1.37
N ALA A 17 13.07 -8.85 0.30
CA ALA A 17 13.52 -9.10 -1.06
C ALA A 17 14.82 -8.35 -1.37
N GLU A 18 15.73 -9.00 -2.10
CA GLU A 18 17.09 -8.52 -2.36
C GLU A 18 17.12 -7.12 -3.02
N GLU A 19 16.13 -6.83 -3.85
CA GLU A 19 16.00 -5.53 -4.54
C GLU A 19 15.87 -4.32 -3.59
N TYR A 20 15.49 -4.54 -2.31
CA TYR A 20 15.39 -3.49 -1.30
C TYR A 20 16.59 -3.42 -0.36
N HIS A 21 17.55 -4.36 -0.43
CA HIS A 21 18.66 -4.43 0.52
C HIS A 21 19.54 -3.17 0.48
N GLU A 22 19.82 -2.63 -0.70
CA GLU A 22 20.60 -1.39 -0.85
C GLU A 22 19.97 -0.21 -0.10
N ASP A 23 18.65 -0.03 -0.22
CA ASP A 23 17.93 1.01 0.51
C ASP A 23 17.95 0.75 2.02
N TRP A 24 17.79 -0.51 2.43
CA TRP A 24 17.83 -0.89 3.84
C TRP A 24 19.21 -0.66 4.47
N ASP A 25 20.29 -0.91 3.74
CA ASP A 25 21.66 -0.62 4.15
C ASP A 25 21.91 0.90 4.21
N ARG A 26 21.56 1.61 3.14
CA ARG A 26 21.71 3.06 3.01
C ARG A 26 21.04 3.83 4.13
N PHE A 27 19.82 3.44 4.49
CA PHE A 27 19.03 4.08 5.54
C PHE A 27 19.18 3.42 6.91
N LYS A 28 20.07 2.43 7.05
CA LYS A 28 20.33 1.67 8.29
C LYS A 28 19.07 1.08 8.90
N ILE A 29 18.16 0.62 8.06
CA ILE A 29 16.85 0.09 8.49
C ILE A 29 17.06 -1.21 9.28
N TRP A 30 18.04 -2.04 8.92
CA TRP A 30 18.40 -3.28 9.60
C TRP A 30 18.74 -3.10 11.08
N ASP A 31 19.24 -1.93 11.50
CA ASP A 31 19.70 -1.69 12.86
C ASP A 31 18.55 -1.43 13.85
N ASN A 32 17.32 -1.38 13.36
CA ASN A 32 16.16 -1.12 14.21
C ASN A 32 15.75 -2.34 15.02
N VAL A 33 15.27 -2.07 16.24
CA VAL A 33 14.67 -3.05 17.14
C VAL A 33 13.36 -2.44 17.65
N ALA A 34 12.25 -3.12 17.43
CA ALA A 34 10.97 -2.72 17.96
C ALA A 34 10.64 -3.49 19.25
N THR A 35 9.99 -2.82 20.19
CA THR A 35 9.49 -3.42 21.43
C THR A 35 8.00 -3.08 21.60
N ASN A 36 7.24 -3.90 22.27
CA ASN A 36 5.83 -3.66 22.56
C ASN A 36 5.45 -4.26 23.92
N PRO A 37 5.37 -3.47 24.99
CA PRO A 37 5.13 -4.00 26.33
C PRO A 37 3.68 -4.48 26.56
N GLU A 38 2.74 -4.05 25.71
CA GLU A 38 1.33 -4.39 25.84
C GLU A 38 0.65 -4.51 24.47
N PRO A 39 -0.44 -5.29 24.33
CA PRO A 39 -1.13 -5.45 23.05
C PRO A 39 -1.59 -4.14 22.45
N LEU A 40 -1.44 -4.01 21.13
CA LEU A 40 -1.71 -2.80 20.38
C LEU A 40 -2.60 -3.08 19.17
N ILE A 41 -3.60 -2.26 18.92
CA ILE A 41 -4.47 -2.35 17.74
C ILE A 41 -4.20 -1.19 16.78
N ARG A 42 -4.12 -1.51 15.48
CA ARG A 42 -4.07 -0.51 14.39
C ARG A 42 -5.05 -0.88 13.30
N ALA A 43 -5.63 0.16 12.69
CA ALA A 43 -6.50 0.03 11.53
C ALA A 43 -5.69 0.01 10.24
N TYR A 44 -6.10 -0.85 9.31
CA TYR A 44 -5.58 -0.91 7.95
C TYR A 44 -6.75 -1.05 6.97
N SER A 45 -6.68 -0.32 5.87
CA SER A 45 -7.63 -0.49 4.79
C SER A 45 -7.34 -1.78 4.03
N MET A 46 -8.39 -2.51 3.67
CA MET A 46 -8.28 -3.70 2.84
C MET A 46 -8.02 -3.31 1.39
N ALA A 47 -7.15 -4.08 0.72
CA ALA A 47 -6.87 -3.93 -0.70
C ALA A 47 -7.70 -4.91 -1.56
N ASN A 48 -8.20 -6.01 -0.99
CA ASN A 48 -9.06 -6.93 -1.71
C ASN A 48 -10.49 -6.38 -1.86
N PHE A 49 -11.18 -6.83 -2.91
CA PHE A 49 -12.59 -6.54 -3.16
C PHE A 49 -13.45 -7.79 -2.90
N PRO A 50 -14.80 -7.70 -2.84
CA PRO A 50 -15.66 -8.77 -2.36
C PRO A 50 -15.57 -10.12 -3.08
N LEU A 51 -15.17 -10.17 -4.36
CA LEU A 51 -15.00 -11.44 -5.08
C LEU A 51 -13.68 -12.16 -4.77
N GLU A 52 -12.74 -11.52 -4.08
CA GLU A 52 -11.53 -12.19 -3.57
C GLU A 52 -11.84 -12.87 -2.22
N GLU A 53 -12.68 -13.90 -2.26
CA GLU A 53 -13.19 -14.58 -1.07
C GLU A 53 -12.10 -15.37 -0.33
N GLY A 54 -12.24 -15.47 0.99
CA GLY A 54 -11.35 -16.25 1.86
C GLY A 54 -9.99 -15.64 2.16
N VAL A 55 -9.73 -14.42 1.69
CA VAL A 55 -8.48 -13.69 1.91
C VAL A 55 -8.73 -12.25 2.37
N LEU A 56 -7.81 -11.73 3.16
CA LEU A 56 -7.70 -10.31 3.49
C LEU A 56 -6.35 -9.81 2.98
N LYS A 57 -6.35 -8.82 2.08
CA LYS A 57 -5.13 -8.21 1.55
C LYS A 57 -4.93 -6.85 2.19
N PHE A 58 -3.72 -6.60 2.66
CA PHE A 58 -3.32 -5.32 3.24
C PHE A 58 -2.01 -4.86 2.62
N ASN A 59 -1.89 -3.56 2.35
CA ASN A 59 -0.65 -2.94 1.94
C ASN A 59 -0.04 -2.26 3.17
N ILE A 60 1.05 -2.83 3.67
CA ILE A 60 1.69 -2.36 4.89
C ILE A 60 3.15 -2.02 4.60
N ARG A 61 3.52 -0.77 4.83
CA ARG A 61 4.89 -0.30 4.75
C ARG A 61 5.54 -0.41 6.12
N VAL A 62 6.78 -0.87 6.17
CA VAL A 62 7.56 -0.80 7.41
C VAL A 62 7.75 0.66 7.81
N ALA A 63 7.42 0.99 9.05
CA ALA A 63 7.59 2.34 9.59
C ALA A 63 8.92 2.42 10.34
N SER A 64 10.00 2.65 9.60
CA SER A 64 11.31 2.95 10.18
C SER A 64 11.35 4.38 10.73
N PRO A 65 12.14 4.65 11.77
CA PRO A 65 12.35 6.01 12.26
C PRO A 65 12.93 6.90 11.15
N PRO A 66 12.56 8.18 11.11
CA PRO A 66 13.24 9.11 10.21
C PRO A 66 14.75 9.18 10.55
N PRO A 67 15.64 9.29 9.55
CA PRO A 67 17.08 9.36 9.78
C PRO A 67 17.45 10.48 10.76
N GLY A 68 18.32 10.16 11.72
CA GLY A 68 18.82 11.12 12.71
C GLY A 68 17.84 11.46 13.84
N THR A 69 16.78 10.67 14.02
CA THR A 69 15.84 10.81 15.15
C THR A 69 15.91 9.60 16.08
N ASP A 70 15.54 9.83 17.36
CA ASP A 70 15.42 8.79 18.39
C ASP A 70 14.00 8.21 18.48
N PHE A 71 13.16 8.39 17.45
CA PHE A 71 11.83 7.81 17.44
C PHE A 71 11.91 6.28 17.35
N PRO A 72 11.06 5.55 18.07
CA PRO A 72 11.00 4.09 17.92
C PRO A 72 10.42 3.69 16.56
N PRO A 73 10.79 2.50 16.06
CA PRO A 73 10.13 1.93 14.87
C PRO A 73 8.65 1.67 15.14
N GLY A 74 7.86 1.65 14.06
CA GLY A 74 6.42 1.40 14.15
C GLY A 74 6.11 -0.02 14.63
N VAL A 75 5.51 -0.15 15.80
CA VAL A 75 5.22 -1.44 16.47
C VAL A 75 4.45 -2.40 15.57
N MET A 76 3.31 -1.95 15.01
CA MET A 76 2.45 -2.85 14.22
C MET A 76 3.12 -3.30 12.93
N SER A 77 3.81 -2.39 12.22
CA SER A 77 4.53 -2.79 11.00
C SER A 77 5.68 -3.74 11.31
N SER A 78 6.41 -3.54 12.41
CA SER A 78 7.45 -4.47 12.86
C SER A 78 6.88 -5.86 13.16
N TYR A 79 5.74 -5.92 13.86
CA TYR A 79 5.06 -7.19 14.11
C TYR A 79 4.65 -7.88 12.82
N VAL A 80 4.05 -7.15 11.87
CA VAL A 80 3.61 -7.73 10.59
C VAL A 80 4.80 -8.28 9.79
N PHE A 81 5.91 -7.55 9.72
CA PHE A 81 7.11 -7.98 9.00
C PHE A 81 7.84 -9.15 9.69
N SER A 82 7.60 -9.39 10.97
CA SER A 82 8.14 -10.57 11.68
C SER A 82 7.36 -11.86 11.46
N LEU A 83 6.12 -11.76 10.92
CA LEU A 83 5.25 -12.92 10.70
C LEU A 83 5.82 -13.84 9.62
N LYS A 84 5.57 -15.13 9.82
CA LYS A 84 5.90 -16.18 8.85
C LYS A 84 4.63 -16.86 8.34
N PRO A 85 4.65 -17.44 7.13
CA PRO A 85 3.52 -18.23 6.64
C PRO A 85 3.06 -19.27 7.66
N GLY A 86 1.76 -19.26 7.99
CA GLY A 86 1.16 -20.13 9.01
C GLY A 86 0.93 -19.46 10.37
N ASP A 87 1.53 -18.30 10.63
CA ASP A 87 1.28 -17.54 11.85
C ASP A 87 -0.16 -17.03 11.90
N LYS A 88 -0.72 -16.99 13.11
CA LYS A 88 -2.09 -16.53 13.36
C LYS A 88 -2.10 -15.09 13.77
N VAL A 89 -2.89 -14.29 13.05
CA VAL A 89 -3.08 -12.86 13.33
C VAL A 89 -4.53 -12.61 13.75
N ARG A 90 -4.72 -11.85 14.83
CA ARG A 90 -6.04 -11.42 15.25
C ARG A 90 -6.46 -10.17 14.49
N VAL A 91 -7.57 -10.28 13.77
CA VAL A 91 -8.16 -9.17 12.99
C VAL A 91 -9.57 -8.92 13.49
N PHE A 92 -9.97 -7.63 13.55
CA PHE A 92 -11.31 -7.20 13.92
C PHE A 92 -11.87 -6.38 12.75
N GLY A 93 -13.17 -6.49 12.54
CA GLY A 93 -13.84 -5.69 11.52
C GLY A 93 -14.84 -6.49 10.68
N PRO A 94 -15.23 -5.97 9.51
CA PRO A 94 -14.75 -4.71 8.92
C PRO A 94 -15.29 -3.48 9.68
N PHE A 95 -14.49 -2.40 9.71
CA PHE A 95 -14.86 -1.08 10.24
C PHE A 95 -14.59 0.00 9.20
N GLY A 96 -15.15 1.18 9.43
CA GLY A 96 -14.95 2.36 8.59
C GLY A 96 -16.12 2.63 7.65
N GLU A 97 -16.11 3.84 7.07
CA GLU A 97 -17.20 4.38 6.25
C GLU A 97 -16.72 4.92 4.91
N PHE A 98 -15.57 4.48 4.42
CA PHE A 98 -15.06 4.88 3.12
C PHE A 98 -15.68 4.00 2.04
N PHE A 99 -16.85 4.42 1.56
CA PHE A 99 -17.61 3.74 0.52
C PHE A 99 -17.66 4.56 -0.77
N ALA A 100 -17.77 3.88 -1.90
CA ALA A 100 -18.11 4.53 -3.16
C ALA A 100 -19.53 5.11 -3.07
N ARG A 101 -19.72 6.35 -3.51
CA ARG A 101 -21.04 6.98 -3.53
C ARG A 101 -21.90 6.33 -4.63
N GLU A 102 -23.16 6.06 -4.31
CA GLU A 102 -24.16 5.56 -5.25
C GLU A 102 -24.69 6.70 -6.14
N THR A 103 -23.92 7.07 -7.13
CA THR A 103 -24.24 8.10 -8.13
C THR A 103 -23.76 7.66 -9.50
N GLU A 104 -24.22 8.31 -10.56
CA GLU A 104 -23.72 8.10 -11.92
C GLU A 104 -22.53 9.02 -12.28
N ASN A 105 -22.07 9.82 -11.36
CA ASN A 105 -20.98 10.75 -11.60
C ASN A 105 -19.65 10.02 -11.83
N GLU A 106 -18.76 10.65 -12.57
CA GLU A 106 -17.36 10.23 -12.71
C GLU A 106 -16.70 9.99 -11.34
N MET A 107 -15.82 9.00 -11.28
CA MET A 107 -15.02 8.68 -10.10
C MET A 107 -13.55 8.97 -10.37
N VAL A 108 -12.96 9.80 -9.53
CA VAL A 108 -11.53 10.08 -9.56
C VAL A 108 -10.91 9.55 -8.27
N PHE A 109 -9.98 8.60 -8.39
CA PHE A 109 -9.21 8.06 -7.29
C PHE A 109 -7.79 8.65 -7.34
N ILE A 110 -7.32 9.16 -6.21
CA ILE A 110 -5.97 9.69 -6.06
C ILE A 110 -5.35 9.02 -4.85
N GLY A 111 -4.25 8.31 -5.05
CA GLY A 111 -3.59 7.58 -3.98
C GLY A 111 -2.10 7.40 -4.24
N GLY A 112 -1.35 7.06 -3.19
CA GLY A 112 0.09 6.83 -3.31
C GLY A 112 0.61 5.85 -2.27
N GLY A 113 1.67 5.12 -2.63
CA GLY A 113 2.28 4.12 -1.77
C GLY A 113 1.27 3.12 -1.20
N ALA A 114 1.41 2.74 0.06
CA ALA A 114 0.50 1.79 0.73
C ALA A 114 -0.95 2.31 0.86
N GLY A 115 -1.17 3.63 0.79
CA GLY A 115 -2.50 4.26 0.83
C GLY A 115 -3.39 3.90 -0.36
N MET A 116 -2.85 3.26 -1.38
CA MET A 116 -3.60 2.76 -2.53
C MET A 116 -4.52 1.58 -2.20
N ALA A 117 -4.36 0.92 -1.06
CA ALA A 117 -5.14 -0.27 -0.70
C ALA A 117 -6.66 -0.10 -0.89
N PRO A 118 -7.34 0.93 -0.31
CA PRO A 118 -8.77 1.10 -0.52
C PRO A 118 -9.12 1.50 -1.95
N MET A 119 -8.23 2.16 -2.69
CA MET A 119 -8.47 2.50 -4.10
C MET A 119 -8.55 1.24 -4.95
N ARG A 120 -7.64 0.27 -4.73
CA ARG A 120 -7.72 -1.03 -5.40
C ARG A 120 -9.05 -1.72 -5.11
N SER A 121 -9.43 -1.81 -3.84
CA SER A 121 -10.68 -2.44 -3.45
C SER A 121 -11.88 -1.82 -4.18
N HIS A 122 -11.99 -0.50 -4.21
CA HIS A 122 -13.10 0.19 -4.88
C HIS A 122 -13.09 0.05 -6.40
N ILE A 123 -11.93 0.24 -7.04
CA ILE A 123 -11.83 0.19 -8.50
C ILE A 123 -12.17 -1.21 -9.01
N PHE A 124 -11.61 -2.25 -8.40
CA PHE A 124 -11.90 -3.64 -8.76
C PHE A 124 -13.37 -3.99 -8.51
N ASP A 125 -13.94 -3.52 -7.41
CA ASP A 125 -15.36 -3.73 -7.11
C ASP A 125 -16.27 -3.06 -8.16
N GLN A 126 -15.99 -1.81 -8.51
CA GLN A 126 -16.77 -1.07 -9.50
C GLN A 126 -16.70 -1.70 -10.90
N LEU A 127 -15.50 -2.07 -11.34
CA LEU A 127 -15.31 -2.56 -12.71
C LEU A 127 -15.69 -4.04 -12.85
N ILE A 128 -15.27 -4.90 -11.92
CA ILE A 128 -15.40 -6.36 -12.07
C ILE A 128 -16.71 -6.88 -11.51
N ARG A 129 -17.06 -6.51 -10.26
CA ARG A 129 -18.28 -7.05 -9.62
C ARG A 129 -19.54 -6.30 -10.03
N LEU A 130 -19.47 -4.97 -10.04
CA LEU A 130 -20.63 -4.12 -10.31
C LEU A 130 -20.81 -3.80 -11.79
N ASN A 131 -19.81 -4.08 -12.65
CA ASN A 131 -19.81 -3.74 -14.08
C ASN A 131 -20.24 -2.29 -14.33
N SER A 132 -19.70 -1.36 -13.54
CA SER A 132 -20.05 0.05 -13.59
C SER A 132 -19.70 0.67 -14.94
N ASN A 133 -20.62 1.42 -15.54
CA ASN A 133 -20.37 2.19 -16.76
C ASN A 133 -19.84 3.61 -16.45
N ARG A 134 -19.63 3.95 -15.18
CA ARG A 134 -19.10 5.25 -14.77
C ARG A 134 -17.68 5.41 -15.29
N LYS A 135 -17.33 6.62 -15.73
CA LYS A 135 -15.94 6.94 -16.03
C LYS A 135 -15.15 6.92 -14.73
N ILE A 136 -14.06 6.17 -14.70
CA ILE A 136 -13.19 5.98 -13.53
C ILE A 136 -11.77 6.32 -13.94
N SER A 137 -11.11 7.19 -13.20
CA SER A 137 -9.68 7.48 -13.36
C SER A 137 -8.95 7.23 -12.05
N TYR A 138 -7.78 6.58 -12.13
CA TYR A 138 -6.92 6.34 -11.00
C TYR A 138 -5.56 6.99 -11.20
N TRP A 139 -5.23 7.92 -10.32
CA TRP A 139 -3.97 8.66 -10.28
C TRP A 139 -3.11 8.16 -9.13
N TYR A 140 -2.06 7.42 -9.47
CA TYR A 140 -1.20 6.73 -8.51
C TYR A 140 0.17 7.38 -8.42
N GLY A 141 0.57 7.78 -7.20
CA GLY A 141 1.89 8.34 -6.91
C GLY A 141 2.80 7.34 -6.21
N ALA A 142 4.01 7.16 -6.72
CA ALA A 142 5.08 6.42 -6.08
C ALA A 142 6.37 7.23 -6.11
N ARG A 143 7.41 6.82 -5.38
CA ARG A 143 8.74 7.43 -5.52
C ARG A 143 9.42 6.94 -6.78
N SER A 144 9.49 5.62 -6.96
CA SER A 144 10.13 4.94 -8.08
C SER A 144 9.28 3.76 -8.55
N MET A 145 9.64 3.15 -9.67
CA MET A 145 8.92 2.02 -10.25
C MET A 145 8.83 0.83 -9.29
N LYS A 146 9.88 0.53 -8.54
CA LYS A 146 9.91 -0.58 -7.58
C LYS A 146 8.95 -0.43 -6.39
N GLU A 147 8.38 0.77 -6.19
CA GLU A 147 7.43 1.04 -5.12
C GLU A 147 5.96 1.00 -5.57
N ILE A 148 5.69 0.67 -6.83
CA ILE A 148 4.32 0.61 -7.36
C ILE A 148 3.71 -0.75 -7.04
N PHE A 149 2.58 -0.73 -6.32
CA PHE A 149 1.79 -1.92 -6.05
C PHE A 149 0.79 -2.21 -7.17
N TYR A 150 0.64 -3.46 -7.58
CA TYR A 150 -0.39 -3.96 -8.50
C TYR A 150 -0.41 -3.25 -9.87
N LYS A 151 0.76 -2.81 -10.36
CA LYS A 151 0.87 -2.09 -11.64
C LYS A 151 0.22 -2.87 -12.78
N GLU A 152 0.63 -4.12 -12.96
CA GLU A 152 0.15 -5.00 -14.01
C GLU A 152 -1.36 -5.25 -13.91
N ASP A 153 -1.90 -5.37 -12.69
CA ASP A 153 -3.34 -5.54 -12.45
C ASP A 153 -4.13 -4.33 -12.95
N PHE A 154 -3.65 -3.10 -12.67
CA PHE A 154 -4.33 -1.88 -13.11
C PHE A 154 -4.15 -1.60 -14.61
N GLU A 155 -3.00 -1.91 -15.18
CA GLU A 155 -2.76 -1.82 -16.62
C GLU A 155 -3.70 -2.76 -17.38
N LYS A 156 -3.82 -4.00 -16.92
CA LYS A 156 -4.76 -4.97 -17.46
C LYS A 156 -6.21 -4.49 -17.37
N LEU A 157 -6.62 -3.93 -16.22
CA LEU A 157 -7.97 -3.35 -16.10
C LEU A 157 -8.20 -2.21 -17.09
N ALA A 158 -7.21 -1.37 -17.35
CA ALA A 158 -7.31 -0.28 -18.30
C ALA A 158 -7.42 -0.77 -19.76
N GLU A 159 -6.82 -1.92 -20.07
CA GLU A 159 -6.99 -2.58 -21.37
C GLU A 159 -8.37 -3.23 -21.53
N GLU A 160 -8.92 -3.80 -20.45
CA GLU A 160 -10.19 -4.54 -20.45
C GLU A 160 -11.43 -3.63 -20.33
N HIS A 161 -11.28 -2.39 -19.80
CA HIS A 161 -12.38 -1.48 -19.50
C HIS A 161 -12.18 -0.10 -20.13
N GLU A 162 -12.87 0.21 -21.22
CA GLU A 162 -12.76 1.50 -21.93
C GLU A 162 -13.12 2.72 -21.04
N ASN A 163 -13.91 2.52 -19.99
CA ASN A 163 -14.30 3.55 -19.04
C ASN A 163 -13.31 3.73 -17.87
N PHE A 164 -12.18 3.02 -17.87
CA PHE A 164 -11.14 3.14 -16.85
C PHE A 164 -9.83 3.68 -17.44
N SER A 165 -9.18 4.57 -16.70
CA SER A 165 -7.83 5.06 -17.03
C SER A 165 -6.93 5.02 -15.80
N PHE A 166 -5.68 4.59 -16.00
CA PHE A 166 -4.67 4.47 -14.96
C PHE A 166 -3.48 5.37 -15.29
N HIS A 167 -3.12 6.25 -14.35
CA HIS A 167 -2.06 7.24 -14.48
C HIS A 167 -1.08 7.11 -13.34
N ILE A 168 0.22 7.07 -13.65
CA ILE A 168 1.29 6.96 -12.68
C ILE A 168 2.13 8.23 -12.71
N ALA A 169 2.48 8.74 -11.53
CA ALA A 169 3.49 9.79 -11.39
C ALA A 169 4.57 9.34 -10.42
N LEU A 170 5.84 9.53 -10.80
CA LEU A 170 6.99 9.24 -9.96
C LEU A 170 7.59 10.52 -9.40
N SER A 171 7.74 10.61 -8.08
CA SER A 171 8.32 11.78 -7.43
C SER A 171 9.85 11.74 -7.33
N ASP A 172 10.44 10.56 -7.45
CA ASP A 172 11.89 10.32 -7.33
C ASP A 172 12.27 9.11 -8.20
N ALA A 173 12.00 9.22 -9.52
CA ALA A 173 12.33 8.18 -10.48
C ALA A 173 13.83 7.93 -10.50
N LEU A 174 14.20 6.65 -10.45
CA LEU A 174 15.59 6.22 -10.51
C LEU A 174 16.06 6.16 -11.98
N PRO A 175 17.36 6.31 -12.24
CA PRO A 175 17.88 6.19 -13.61
C PRO A 175 17.53 4.87 -14.29
N GLU A 176 17.52 3.77 -13.53
CA GLU A 176 17.16 2.43 -13.99
C GLU A 176 15.68 2.26 -14.30
N ASP A 177 14.80 3.13 -13.79
CA ASP A 177 13.37 3.10 -14.11
C ASP A 177 13.11 3.45 -15.59
N ASN A 178 14.04 4.16 -16.26
CA ASN A 178 13.87 4.68 -17.63
C ASN A 178 12.50 5.35 -17.82
N TRP A 179 12.07 6.10 -16.81
CA TRP A 179 10.74 6.68 -16.73
C TRP A 179 10.59 7.90 -17.64
N ASP A 180 9.61 7.87 -18.54
CA ASP A 180 9.25 8.95 -19.46
C ASP A 180 7.84 9.51 -19.22
N GLY A 181 7.17 9.03 -18.16
CA GLY A 181 5.83 9.46 -17.78
C GLY A 181 5.79 10.70 -16.87
N LEU A 182 4.68 10.87 -16.14
CA LEU A 182 4.47 12.01 -15.25
C LEU A 182 5.44 12.01 -14.07
N THR A 183 5.95 13.18 -13.71
CA THR A 183 6.90 13.35 -12.61
C THR A 183 6.39 14.33 -11.57
N GLY A 184 6.71 14.08 -10.30
CA GLY A 184 6.31 14.90 -9.16
C GLY A 184 5.33 14.20 -8.22
N PHE A 185 4.91 14.93 -7.19
CA PHE A 185 3.94 14.39 -6.25
C PHE A 185 2.54 14.35 -6.87
N ILE A 186 1.85 13.22 -6.69
CA ILE A 186 0.56 12.98 -7.33
C ILE A 186 -0.48 14.07 -7.08
N HIS A 187 -0.49 14.66 -5.88
CA HIS A 187 -1.42 15.75 -5.53
C HIS A 187 -1.12 17.06 -6.27
N GLN A 188 0.07 17.23 -6.82
CA GLN A 188 0.43 18.36 -7.68
C GLN A 188 0.07 18.05 -9.14
N VAL A 189 0.45 16.87 -9.60
CA VAL A 189 0.19 16.41 -10.98
C VAL A 189 -1.30 16.39 -11.33
N THR A 190 -2.17 16.15 -10.37
CA THR A 190 -3.63 16.13 -10.59
C THR A 190 -4.30 17.51 -10.52
N GLN A 191 -3.56 18.59 -10.25
CA GLN A 191 -4.08 19.97 -10.24
C GLN A 191 -3.83 20.71 -11.55
N ASP A 192 -2.89 20.25 -12.35
CA ASP A 192 -2.53 20.77 -13.68
C ASP A 192 -3.36 20.10 -14.79
#